data_bbcfd3c9b61ba635cf59a704f11a4a03
#
_entry.id   bbcfd3c9b61ba635cf59a704f11a4a03
#
_cell.length_a   1.000
_cell.length_b   1.000
_cell.length_c   1.000
_cell.angle_alpha   90.00
_cell.angle_beta   90.00
_cell.angle_gamma   90.00
#
_symmetry.space_group_name_H-M   'P 1'
#
loop_
_entity.id
_entity.type
_entity.pdbx_description
1 polymer ?
#
loop_
_entity_poly.entity_id
_entity_poly.type
_entity_poly.pdbx_seq_one_letter_code
_entity_poly.pdbx_strand_id
1 'polypeptide(L)'
;MPPPSSRLQARYGQESIPAEIALNPLVEHLLDHRSVRAYLPDPVTDGELAAIVAAAQSAASSSNLNVWSVVAVRDAERRARLAELAGNQAHVREAPLQLVWLAD
;
A
#
# COMPACT_ATOMS: atom_id res chain seq x y z
N MET A 1 4.68 20.35 -1.54
CA MET A 1 4.10 19.40 -2.51
C MET A 1 4.37 19.89 -3.93
N PRO A 2 4.83 19.03 -4.83
CA PRO A 2 5.00 19.45 -6.21
C PRO A 2 3.66 19.79 -6.86
N PRO A 3 3.62 20.69 -7.86
CA PRO A 3 2.37 21.00 -8.55
C PRO A 3 1.82 19.78 -9.32
N PRO A 4 0.49 19.73 -9.56
CA PRO A 4 -0.14 18.57 -10.22
C PRO A 4 0.50 18.18 -11.55
N SER A 5 0.91 19.15 -12.35
CA SER A 5 1.55 18.91 -13.64
C SER A 5 2.88 18.15 -13.49
N SER A 6 3.65 18.42 -12.44
CA SER A 6 4.92 17.73 -12.21
C SER A 6 4.72 16.27 -11.76
N ARG A 7 3.64 15.97 -11.04
CA ARG A 7 3.29 14.59 -10.67
C ARG A 7 2.92 13.77 -11.90
N LEU A 8 2.13 14.32 -12.79
CA LEU A 8 1.76 13.67 -14.05
C LEU A 8 2.98 13.42 -14.93
N GLN A 9 3.87 14.40 -15.06
CA GLN A 9 5.09 14.26 -15.81
C GLN A 9 6.02 13.21 -15.21
N ALA A 10 6.15 13.18 -13.89
CA ALA A 10 6.97 12.19 -13.20
C ALA A 10 6.48 10.76 -13.44
N ARG A 11 5.17 10.56 -13.57
CA ARG A 11 4.56 9.25 -13.71
C ARG A 11 4.45 8.79 -15.17
N TYR A 12 4.14 9.69 -16.10
CA TYR A 12 3.82 9.35 -17.47
C TYR A 12 4.78 9.94 -18.49
N GLY A 13 5.75 10.72 -18.07
CA GLY A 13 6.61 11.47 -18.99
C GLY A 13 5.88 12.65 -19.62
N GLN A 14 6.38 13.11 -20.77
CA GLN A 14 5.78 14.25 -21.47
C GLN A 14 4.71 13.84 -22.47
N GLU A 15 4.62 12.56 -22.78
CA GLU A 15 3.70 12.05 -23.79
C GLU A 15 2.36 11.70 -23.16
N SER A 16 1.30 11.91 -23.92
CA SER A 16 -0.04 11.38 -23.65
C SER A 16 -0.76 11.95 -22.43
N ILE A 17 -0.30 13.09 -21.87
CA ILE A 17 -1.06 13.77 -20.82
C ILE A 17 -2.14 14.62 -21.49
N PRO A 18 -3.44 14.39 -21.20
CA PRO A 18 -4.49 15.26 -21.71
C PRO A 18 -4.30 16.71 -21.28
N ALA A 19 -4.60 17.66 -22.17
CA ALA A 19 -4.47 19.10 -21.87
C ALA A 19 -5.42 19.54 -20.74
N GLU A 20 -6.57 18.87 -20.63
CA GLU A 20 -7.55 19.14 -19.58
C GLU A 20 -7.71 17.88 -18.74
N ILE A 21 -7.01 17.83 -17.62
CA ILE A 21 -7.17 16.76 -16.62
C ILE A 21 -7.64 17.39 -15.32
N ALA A 22 -8.77 16.93 -14.80
CA ALA A 22 -9.32 17.40 -13.54
C ALA A 22 -8.69 16.63 -12.40
N LEU A 23 -7.86 17.29 -11.61
CA LEU A 23 -7.22 16.70 -10.44
C LEU A 23 -7.91 17.19 -9.17
N ASN A 24 -7.93 16.33 -8.17
CA ASN A 24 -8.35 16.65 -6.81
C ASN A 24 -7.32 16.08 -5.83
N PRO A 25 -7.35 16.44 -4.53
CA PRO A 25 -6.34 15.99 -3.58
C PRO A 25 -6.21 14.49 -3.48
N LEU A 26 -7.30 13.73 -3.63
CA LEU A 26 -7.24 12.28 -3.59
C LEU A 26 -6.50 11.70 -4.79
N VAL A 27 -6.81 12.18 -6.00
CA VAL A 27 -6.12 11.74 -7.22
C VAL A 27 -4.65 12.11 -7.17
N GLU A 28 -4.33 13.32 -6.72
CA GLU A 28 -2.94 13.76 -6.53
C GLU A 28 -2.18 12.85 -5.58
N HIS A 29 -2.80 12.44 -4.48
CA HIS A 29 -2.20 11.51 -3.53
C HIS A 29 -1.94 10.14 -4.17
N LEU A 30 -2.89 9.63 -4.95
CA LEU A 30 -2.72 8.38 -5.68
C LEU A 30 -1.59 8.43 -6.71
N LEU A 31 -1.39 9.58 -7.34
CA LEU A 31 -0.30 9.77 -8.32
C LEU A 31 1.08 9.75 -7.65
N ASP A 32 1.17 10.02 -6.36
CA ASP A 32 2.42 9.94 -5.60
C ASP A 32 2.77 8.49 -5.20
N HIS A 33 1.89 7.53 -5.45
CA HIS A 33 2.13 6.13 -5.10
C HIS A 33 3.35 5.56 -5.80
N ARG A 34 4.16 4.82 -5.06
CA ARG A 34 5.32 4.10 -5.57
C ARG A 34 5.62 2.90 -4.68
N SER A 35 6.33 1.92 -5.22
CA SER A 35 6.83 0.82 -4.43
C SER A 35 7.93 1.29 -3.49
N VAL A 36 7.81 0.95 -2.23
CA VAL A 36 8.80 1.27 -1.19
C VAL A 36 9.39 -0.05 -0.70
N ARG A 37 10.72 -0.16 -0.71
CA ARG A 37 11.43 -1.38 -0.29
C ARG A 37 12.47 -1.12 0.79
N ALA A 38 12.53 0.08 1.35
CA ALA A 38 13.32 0.43 2.51
C ALA A 38 12.40 0.97 3.58
N TYR A 39 12.46 0.38 4.76
CA TYR A 39 11.54 0.70 5.85
C TYR A 39 12.30 1.19 7.08
N LEU A 40 11.66 2.06 7.85
CA LEU A 40 12.14 2.43 9.17
C LEU A 40 11.92 1.26 10.13
N PRO A 41 12.75 1.14 11.20
CA PRO A 41 12.57 0.10 12.20
C PRO A 41 11.38 0.34 13.12
N ASP A 42 10.77 1.53 13.06
CA ASP A 42 9.66 1.93 13.92
C ASP A 42 8.47 0.98 13.76
N PRO A 43 7.87 0.50 14.85
CA PRO A 43 6.71 -0.37 14.75
C PRO A 43 5.49 0.38 14.21
N VAL A 44 4.66 -0.34 13.47
CA VAL A 44 3.34 0.16 13.07
C VAL A 44 2.42 0.01 14.28
N THR A 45 1.80 1.11 14.71
CA THR A 45 0.92 1.10 15.88
C THR A 45 -0.40 0.39 15.59
N ASP A 46 -1.11 -0.02 16.65
CA ASP A 46 -2.44 -0.60 16.51
C ASP A 46 -3.44 0.37 15.87
N GLY A 47 -3.32 1.67 16.18
CA GLY A 47 -4.14 2.71 15.57
C GLY A 47 -3.88 2.85 14.07
N GLU A 48 -2.63 2.78 13.66
CA GLU A 48 -2.26 2.81 12.25
C GLU A 48 -2.75 1.56 11.52
N LEU A 49 -2.61 0.39 12.12
CA LEU A 49 -3.14 -0.85 11.56
C LEU A 49 -4.67 -0.79 11.42
N ALA A 50 -5.37 -0.28 12.43
CA ALA A 50 -6.82 -0.10 12.37
C ALA A 50 -7.23 0.83 11.22
N ALA A 51 -6.48 1.91 10.99
CA ALA A 51 -6.73 2.83 9.88
C ALA A 51 -6.54 2.15 8.52
N ILE A 52 -5.49 1.35 8.37
CA ILE A 52 -5.23 0.58 7.15
C ILE A 52 -6.39 -0.38 6.85
N VAL A 53 -6.84 -1.12 7.86
CA VAL A 53 -7.94 -2.07 7.71
C VAL A 53 -9.25 -1.35 7.41
N ALA A 54 -9.52 -0.22 8.06
CA ALA A 54 -10.70 0.59 7.79
C ALA A 54 -10.72 1.09 6.33
N ALA A 55 -9.57 1.54 5.84
CA ALA A 55 -9.44 1.96 4.44
C ALA A 55 -9.72 0.80 3.48
N ALA A 56 -9.20 -0.39 3.78
CA ALA A 56 -9.44 -1.59 2.98
C ALA A 56 -10.93 -2.00 3.00
N GLN A 57 -11.57 -1.92 4.16
CA GLN A 57 -12.99 -2.24 4.31
C GLN A 57 -13.92 -1.27 3.57
N SER A 58 -13.43 -0.08 3.24
CA SER A 58 -14.22 0.89 2.49
C SER A 58 -14.40 0.52 1.02
N ALA A 59 -13.66 -0.46 0.52
CA ALA A 59 -13.78 -0.92 -0.85
C ALA A 59 -15.14 -1.60 -1.07
N ALA A 60 -15.71 -1.40 -2.26
CA ALA A 60 -16.96 -2.05 -2.62
C ALA A 60 -16.78 -3.57 -2.70
N SER A 61 -17.77 -4.30 -2.22
CA SER A 61 -17.79 -5.75 -2.24
C SER A 61 -19.16 -6.22 -2.76
N SER A 62 -19.15 -7.30 -3.55
CA SER A 62 -20.38 -7.85 -4.12
C SER A 62 -21.36 -8.22 -2.98
N SER A 63 -22.56 -7.68 -3.04
CA SER A 63 -23.60 -7.85 -2.01
C SER A 63 -23.12 -7.51 -0.59
N ASN A 64 -22.11 -6.69 -0.47
CA ASN A 64 -21.47 -6.33 0.80
C ASN A 64 -21.04 -7.56 1.63
N LEU A 65 -20.61 -8.62 0.97
CA LEU A 65 -20.22 -9.86 1.63
C LEU A 65 -18.86 -9.80 2.30
N ASN A 66 -17.97 -8.92 1.81
CA ASN A 66 -16.63 -8.73 2.37
C ASN A 66 -15.86 -10.05 2.53
N VAL A 67 -15.81 -10.84 1.46
CA VAL A 67 -15.25 -12.21 1.47
C VAL A 67 -13.71 -12.21 1.44
N TRP A 68 -13.11 -11.56 2.40
CA TRP A 68 -11.67 -11.50 2.57
C TRP A 68 -11.29 -11.46 4.04
N SER A 69 -10.10 -11.87 4.33
CA SER A 69 -9.51 -11.80 5.67
C SER A 69 -8.09 -11.28 5.57
N VAL A 70 -7.58 -10.73 6.65
CA VAL A 70 -6.18 -10.29 6.72
C VAL A 70 -5.55 -10.77 8.01
N VAL A 71 -4.32 -11.27 7.90
CA VAL A 71 -3.51 -11.66 9.06
C VAL A 71 -2.38 -10.65 9.20
N ALA A 72 -2.30 -9.99 10.34
CA ALA A 72 -1.23 -9.06 10.67
C ALA A 72 -0.12 -9.80 11.41
N VAL A 73 1.10 -9.75 10.89
CA VAL A 73 2.23 -10.48 11.45
C VAL A 73 3.31 -9.49 11.89
N ARG A 74 3.56 -9.44 13.20
CA ARG A 74 4.60 -8.61 13.82
C ARG A 74 5.80 -9.43 14.32
N ASP A 75 5.59 -10.70 14.66
CA ASP A 75 6.64 -11.56 15.18
C ASP A 75 7.80 -11.70 14.19
N ALA A 76 9.02 -11.46 14.67
CA ALA A 76 10.21 -11.43 13.82
C ALA A 76 10.49 -12.78 13.14
N GLU A 77 10.32 -13.89 13.87
CA GLU A 77 10.56 -15.24 13.31
C GLU A 77 9.54 -15.57 12.22
N ARG A 78 8.27 -15.24 12.45
CA ARG A 78 7.22 -15.45 11.48
C ARG A 78 7.40 -14.57 10.24
N ARG A 79 7.82 -13.32 10.44
CA ARG A 79 8.14 -12.42 9.31
C ARG A 79 9.29 -12.96 8.48
N ALA A 80 10.34 -13.47 9.11
CA ALA A 80 11.45 -14.10 8.41
C ALA A 80 11.01 -15.34 7.62
N ARG A 81 10.15 -16.17 8.19
CA ARG A 81 9.63 -17.36 7.52
C ARG A 81 8.75 -17.01 6.33
N LEU A 82 7.88 -16.01 6.48
CA LEU A 82 7.06 -15.51 5.37
C LEU A 82 7.91 -14.92 4.25
N ALA A 83 8.99 -14.22 4.59
CA ALA A 83 9.93 -13.69 3.60
C ALA A 83 10.58 -14.81 2.77
N GLU A 84 10.99 -15.91 3.41
CA GLU A 84 11.53 -17.08 2.71
C GLU A 84 10.51 -17.65 1.71
N LEU A 85 9.26 -17.78 2.13
CA LEU A 85 8.18 -18.31 1.29
C LEU A 85 7.78 -17.36 0.16
N ALA A 86 8.00 -16.06 0.34
CA ALA A 86 7.62 -15.00 -0.60
C ALA A 86 8.79 -14.54 -1.48
N GLY A 87 9.70 -15.42 -1.84
CA GLY A 87 10.83 -15.10 -2.71
C GLY A 87 12.11 -14.68 -1.99
N ASN A 88 12.15 -14.76 -0.67
CA ASN A 88 13.32 -14.50 0.17
C ASN A 88 13.93 -13.12 -0.04
N GLN A 89 13.11 -12.08 -0.15
CA GLN A 89 13.57 -10.71 -0.34
C GLN A 89 13.75 -10.00 1.00
N ALA A 90 14.85 -9.23 1.14
CA ALA A 90 15.19 -8.56 2.39
C ALA A 90 14.11 -7.58 2.85
N HIS A 91 13.52 -6.82 1.93
CA HIS A 91 12.49 -5.83 2.30
C HIS A 91 11.24 -6.46 2.91
N VAL A 92 10.90 -7.68 2.53
CA VAL A 92 9.77 -8.41 3.14
C VAL A 92 10.11 -8.78 4.58
N ARG A 93 11.34 -9.24 4.83
CA ARG A 93 11.81 -9.58 6.19
C ARG A 93 11.92 -8.36 7.09
N GLU A 94 12.42 -7.25 6.56
CA GLU A 94 12.73 -6.03 7.33
C GLU A 94 11.51 -5.17 7.63
N ALA A 95 10.42 -5.32 6.89
CA ALA A 95 9.20 -4.57 7.16
C ALA A 95 8.70 -4.85 8.59
N PRO A 96 8.38 -3.81 9.38
CA PRO A 96 7.98 -4.01 10.79
C PRO A 96 6.63 -4.71 10.95
N LEU A 97 5.83 -4.74 9.90
CA LEU A 97 4.53 -5.40 9.87
C LEU A 97 4.32 -6.02 8.48
N GLN A 98 3.85 -7.25 8.44
CA GLN A 98 3.40 -7.90 7.21
C GLN A 98 1.89 -8.13 7.31
N LEU A 99 1.21 -7.87 6.21
CA LEU A 99 -0.22 -8.14 6.08
C LEU A 99 -0.41 -9.23 5.03
N VAL A 100 -1.01 -10.34 5.43
CA VAL A 100 -1.34 -11.45 4.53
C VAL A 100 -2.83 -11.38 4.23
N TRP A 101 -3.17 -11.01 3.01
CA TRP A 101 -4.55 -10.89 2.55
C TRP A 101 -5.03 -12.21 1.98
N LEU A 102 -6.20 -12.65 2.42
CA LEU A 102 -6.77 -13.93 2.04
C LEU A 102 -8.14 -13.72 1.40
N ALA A 103 -8.40 -14.43 0.32
CA ALA A 103 -9.73 -14.52 -0.26
C ALA A 103 -10.49 -15.66 0.41
N ASP A 104 -11.65 -15.36 0.93
CA ASP A 104 -12.51 -16.34 1.59
C ASP A 104 -13.51 -16.98 0.62
#